data_edc93e529e2958470cd1b76b3e11aa76
#
_entry.id   edc93e529e2958470cd1b76b3e11aa76
#
_cell.length_a   1.000
_cell.length_b   1.000
_cell.length_c   1.000
_cell.angle_alpha   90.00
_cell.angle_beta   90.00
_cell.angle_gamma   90.00
#
_symmetry.space_group_name_H-M   'P 1'
#
loop_
_entity.id
_entity.type
_entity.pdbx_description
1 polymer ?
#
loop_
_entity_poly.entity_id
_entity_poly.type
_entity_poly.pdbx_seq_one_letter_code
_entity_poly.pdbx_strand_id
1 'polypeptide(L)'
;MDLSNSNTSKNLSEAFAGESMANRKYLFFAEVAKKLGMEDLAKLFRETANQETQHAFSHFRLLHPELVVDDPSTLSEEQKKAIASRCLELAIEGETYEYTTMYPEFAEQARADRDSGAAAEFKEQEEESREHASTFRQAAHKFGLLTHIEHHHADQYTEALESLKGNAPKQKVAGSKWICRVCSMIYDPVVGDPDSGIAPGTAFEDIPEDWSCPICGAHKKSFVPYEEAVAA
;
A
#
# COMPACT_ATOMS: atom_id res chain seq x y z
N MET A 1 23.52 0.28 8.47
CA MET A 1 23.33 -1.19 8.45
C MET A 1 21.89 -1.40 8.05
N ASP A 2 21.65 -1.88 6.86
CA ASP A 2 20.29 -2.16 6.38
C ASP A 2 19.74 -3.34 7.19
N LEU A 3 18.70 -3.10 7.98
CA LEU A 3 18.06 -4.08 8.84
C LEU A 3 16.79 -4.68 8.23
N SER A 4 16.39 -4.24 7.02
CA SER A 4 15.12 -4.59 6.38
C SER A 4 14.85 -6.10 6.26
N ASN A 5 15.90 -6.91 6.16
CA ASN A 5 15.82 -8.38 6.09
C ASN A 5 16.41 -9.09 7.32
N SER A 6 16.62 -8.38 8.44
CA SER A 6 17.17 -8.98 9.65
C SER A 6 16.11 -9.80 10.42
N ASN A 7 16.54 -10.77 11.23
CA ASN A 7 15.64 -11.48 12.14
C ASN A 7 14.96 -10.51 13.13
N THR A 8 15.63 -9.43 13.51
CA THR A 8 15.06 -8.40 14.39
C THR A 8 13.90 -7.69 13.72
N SER A 9 14.02 -7.29 12.44
CA SER A 9 12.94 -6.67 11.68
C SER A 9 11.72 -7.61 11.57
N LYS A 10 11.95 -8.88 11.25
CA LYS A 10 10.89 -9.89 11.20
C LYS A 10 10.18 -10.04 12.55
N ASN A 11 10.94 -10.12 13.64
CA ASN A 11 10.39 -10.24 14.98
C ASN A 11 9.59 -9.00 15.39
N LEU A 12 10.05 -7.79 15.01
CA LEU A 12 9.31 -6.54 15.25
C LEU A 12 8.00 -6.49 14.46
N SER A 13 8.01 -6.95 13.22
CA SER A 13 6.79 -7.03 12.40
C SER A 13 5.78 -8.02 12.97
N GLU A 14 6.25 -9.18 13.41
CA GLU A 14 5.41 -10.19 14.06
C GLU A 14 4.86 -9.68 15.40
N ALA A 15 5.68 -9.01 16.20
CA ALA A 15 5.25 -8.40 17.45
C ALA A 15 4.21 -7.29 17.20
N PHE A 16 4.45 -6.40 16.24
CA PHE A 16 3.46 -5.36 15.83
C PHE A 16 2.12 -5.99 15.43
N ALA A 17 2.14 -7.04 14.63
CA ALA A 17 0.93 -7.76 14.22
C ALA A 17 0.23 -8.41 15.42
N GLY A 18 0.99 -9.05 16.33
CA GLY A 18 0.47 -9.68 17.55
C GLY A 18 -0.26 -8.70 18.45
N GLU A 19 0.38 -7.56 18.78
CA GLU A 19 -0.19 -6.52 19.64
C GLU A 19 -1.40 -5.83 18.98
N SER A 20 -1.35 -5.59 17.67
CA SER A 20 -2.48 -5.03 16.92
C SER A 20 -3.69 -5.98 16.95
N MET A 21 -3.46 -7.28 16.79
CA MET A 21 -4.51 -8.29 16.88
C MET A 21 -5.04 -8.41 18.32
N ALA A 22 -4.19 -8.37 19.35
CA ALA A 22 -4.61 -8.39 20.75
C ALA A 22 -5.50 -7.19 21.06
N ASN A 23 -5.11 -5.97 20.63
CA ASN A 23 -5.92 -4.77 20.75
C ASN A 23 -7.33 -4.97 20.19
N ARG A 24 -7.48 -5.45 18.95
CA ARG A 24 -8.78 -5.65 18.31
C ARG A 24 -9.63 -6.70 19.04
N LYS A 25 -9.02 -7.81 19.47
CA LYS A 25 -9.71 -8.83 20.28
C LYS A 25 -10.21 -8.27 21.59
N TYR A 26 -9.40 -7.51 22.31
CA TYR A 26 -9.81 -6.95 23.62
C TYR A 26 -10.91 -5.89 23.48
N LEU A 27 -10.89 -5.07 22.42
CA LEU A 27 -11.99 -4.16 22.13
C LEU A 27 -13.30 -4.92 21.87
N PHE A 28 -13.25 -6.01 21.11
CA PHE A 28 -14.40 -6.88 20.90
C PHE A 28 -14.89 -7.55 22.20
N PHE A 29 -13.97 -8.04 23.02
CA PHE A 29 -14.31 -8.63 24.33
C PHE A 29 -14.93 -7.60 25.28
N ALA A 30 -14.48 -6.34 25.21
CA ALA A 30 -15.11 -5.25 25.96
C ALA A 30 -16.56 -5.02 25.54
N GLU A 31 -16.86 -5.07 24.24
CA GLU A 31 -18.25 -5.00 23.76
C GLU A 31 -19.12 -6.16 24.27
N VAL A 32 -18.59 -7.39 24.20
CA VAL A 32 -19.30 -8.58 24.71
C VAL A 32 -19.56 -8.44 26.19
N ALA A 33 -18.54 -8.08 27.00
CA ALA A 33 -18.68 -7.88 28.44
C ALA A 33 -19.73 -6.81 28.78
N LYS A 34 -19.75 -5.71 28.01
CA LYS A 34 -20.76 -4.66 28.16
C LYS A 34 -22.18 -5.18 27.87
N LYS A 35 -22.35 -5.94 26.77
CA LYS A 35 -23.67 -6.57 26.44
C LYS A 35 -24.13 -7.55 27.51
N LEU A 36 -23.21 -8.16 28.25
CA LEU A 36 -23.51 -9.04 29.40
C LEU A 36 -23.75 -8.29 30.73
N GLY A 37 -23.65 -6.95 30.74
CA GLY A 37 -23.81 -6.14 31.95
C GLY A 37 -22.61 -6.17 32.89
N MET A 38 -21.43 -6.63 32.40
CA MET A 38 -20.17 -6.74 33.17
C MET A 38 -19.27 -5.51 32.93
N GLU A 39 -19.68 -4.34 33.43
CA GLU A 39 -19.03 -3.06 33.14
C GLU A 39 -17.56 -3.01 33.56
N ASP A 40 -17.21 -3.56 34.73
CA ASP A 40 -15.83 -3.59 35.24
C ASP A 40 -14.93 -4.45 34.33
N LEU A 41 -15.45 -5.57 33.84
CA LEU A 41 -14.74 -6.44 32.89
C LEU A 41 -14.59 -5.74 31.54
N ALA A 42 -15.62 -5.06 31.06
CA ALA A 42 -15.55 -4.28 29.84
C ALA A 42 -14.51 -3.15 29.94
N LYS A 43 -14.41 -2.50 31.11
CA LYS A 43 -13.41 -1.47 31.39
C LYS A 43 -11.99 -2.08 31.37
N LEU A 44 -11.79 -3.20 32.06
CA LEU A 44 -10.50 -3.90 32.07
C LEU A 44 -10.01 -4.21 30.64
N PHE A 45 -10.88 -4.79 29.77
CA PHE A 45 -10.50 -5.08 28.39
C PHE A 45 -10.15 -3.82 27.60
N ARG A 46 -10.87 -2.71 27.77
CA ARG A 46 -10.56 -1.44 27.08
C ARG A 46 -9.20 -0.87 27.53
N GLU A 47 -8.94 -0.89 28.83
CA GLU A 47 -7.67 -0.39 29.39
C GLU A 47 -6.49 -1.23 28.88
N THR A 48 -6.62 -2.56 28.84
CA THR A 48 -5.60 -3.44 28.27
C THR A 48 -5.42 -3.19 26.78
N ALA A 49 -6.52 -3.07 26.01
CA ALA A 49 -6.43 -2.74 24.58
C ALA A 49 -5.64 -1.44 24.32
N ASN A 50 -5.80 -0.42 25.17
CA ASN A 50 -5.02 0.82 25.05
C ASN A 50 -3.53 0.60 25.32
N GLN A 51 -3.16 -0.33 26.20
CA GLN A 51 -1.76 -0.70 26.43
C GLN A 51 -1.19 -1.39 25.20
N GLU A 52 -1.92 -2.32 24.57
CA GLU A 52 -1.46 -3.01 23.36
C GLU A 52 -1.29 -2.04 22.18
N THR A 53 -2.09 -0.96 22.12
CA THR A 53 -1.84 0.12 21.15
C THR A 53 -0.46 0.75 21.34
N GLN A 54 -0.03 1.00 22.59
CA GLN A 54 1.29 1.59 22.87
C GLN A 54 2.42 0.61 22.53
N HIS A 55 2.23 -0.68 22.81
CA HIS A 55 3.20 -1.72 22.46
C HIS A 55 3.34 -1.81 20.92
N ALA A 56 2.24 -1.90 20.19
CA ALA A 56 2.23 -1.92 18.74
C ALA A 56 2.96 -0.70 18.15
N PHE A 57 2.64 0.51 18.60
CA PHE A 57 3.31 1.72 18.14
C PHE A 57 4.80 1.75 18.48
N SER A 58 5.22 1.16 19.61
CA SER A 58 6.64 1.05 19.94
C SER A 58 7.40 0.18 18.96
N HIS A 59 6.82 -0.96 18.57
CA HIS A 59 7.40 -1.83 17.54
C HIS A 59 7.40 -1.16 16.16
N PHE A 60 6.32 -0.48 15.80
CA PHE A 60 6.20 0.21 14.50
C PHE A 60 7.21 1.35 14.37
N ARG A 61 7.46 2.13 15.42
CA ARG A 61 8.50 3.17 15.42
C ARG A 61 9.91 2.61 15.20
N LEU A 62 10.18 1.40 15.70
CA LEU A 62 11.47 0.73 15.48
C LEU A 62 11.59 0.18 14.04
N LEU A 63 10.48 -0.21 13.43
CA LEU A 63 10.43 -0.65 12.03
C LEU A 63 10.56 0.53 11.06
N HIS A 64 9.98 1.67 11.41
CA HIS A 64 9.89 2.86 10.59
C HIS A 64 10.42 4.11 11.33
N PRO A 65 11.73 4.15 11.62
CA PRO A 65 12.32 5.30 12.31
C PRO A 65 12.20 6.60 11.52
N GLU A 66 12.06 6.51 10.19
CA GLU A 66 11.84 7.65 9.29
C GLU A 66 10.48 8.35 9.51
N LEU A 67 9.52 7.70 10.16
CA LEU A 67 8.20 8.24 10.47
C LEU A 67 8.12 8.87 11.87
N VAL A 68 9.18 8.79 12.67
CA VAL A 68 9.18 9.32 14.03
C VAL A 68 9.37 10.83 13.98
N VAL A 69 8.39 11.55 14.53
CA VAL A 69 8.41 13.04 14.62
C VAL A 69 8.32 13.43 16.09
N ASP A 70 9.46 13.83 16.67
CA ASP A 70 9.52 14.28 18.06
C ASP A 70 9.07 15.74 18.18
N ASP A 71 9.57 16.63 17.31
CA ASP A 71 9.19 18.03 17.25
C ASP A 71 8.96 18.48 15.80
N PRO A 72 7.71 18.64 15.37
CA PRO A 72 7.40 19.03 14.00
C PRO A 72 7.85 20.46 13.65
N SER A 73 8.17 21.29 14.65
CA SER A 73 8.66 22.67 14.41
C SER A 73 10.09 22.70 13.88
N THR A 74 10.86 21.63 14.09
CA THR A 74 12.25 21.50 13.61
C THR A 74 12.34 21.03 12.15
N LEU A 75 11.24 20.55 11.58
CA LEU A 75 11.21 20.00 10.23
C LEU A 75 10.92 21.08 9.19
N SER A 76 11.66 21.04 8.08
CA SER A 76 11.32 21.80 6.89
C SER A 76 10.01 21.27 6.26
N GLU A 77 9.36 22.10 5.43
CA GLU A 77 8.14 21.68 4.71
C GLU A 77 8.42 20.47 3.78
N GLU A 78 9.61 20.39 3.21
CA GLU A 78 10.05 19.26 2.39
C GLU A 78 10.14 17.97 3.21
N GLN A 79 10.75 18.03 4.39
CA GLN A 79 10.82 16.89 5.31
C GLN A 79 9.43 16.43 5.77
N LYS A 80 8.52 17.37 6.09
CA LYS A 80 7.13 17.04 6.45
C LYS A 80 6.42 16.33 5.31
N LYS A 81 6.60 16.79 4.07
CA LYS A 81 6.02 16.15 2.88
C LYS A 81 6.60 14.75 2.66
N ALA A 82 7.91 14.58 2.80
CA ALA A 82 8.55 13.27 2.67
C ALA A 82 8.00 12.25 3.68
N ILE A 83 7.85 12.64 4.94
CA ILE A 83 7.25 11.78 5.98
C ILE A 83 5.79 11.45 5.66
N ALA A 84 4.99 12.44 5.27
CA ALA A 84 3.59 12.23 4.91
C ALA A 84 3.45 11.34 3.66
N SER A 85 4.34 11.50 2.68
CA SER A 85 4.40 10.64 1.49
C SER A 85 4.68 9.19 1.87
N ARG A 86 5.66 8.96 2.76
CA ARG A 86 5.99 7.61 3.22
C ARG A 86 4.82 6.93 3.95
N CYS A 87 4.07 7.69 4.76
CA CYS A 87 2.85 7.15 5.38
C CYS A 87 1.81 6.68 4.34
N LEU A 88 1.57 7.50 3.31
CA LEU A 88 0.63 7.15 2.24
C LEU A 88 1.13 5.97 1.40
N GLU A 89 2.42 5.92 1.12
CA GLU A 89 3.05 4.83 0.38
C GLU A 89 2.86 3.49 1.10
N LEU A 90 3.19 3.40 2.39
CA LEU A 90 2.96 2.20 3.19
C LEU A 90 1.47 1.79 3.25
N ALA A 91 0.56 2.77 3.32
CA ALA A 91 -0.86 2.49 3.28
C ALA A 91 -1.31 1.94 1.91
N ILE A 92 -0.84 2.53 0.82
CA ILE A 92 -1.13 2.06 -0.55
C ILE A 92 -0.56 0.65 -0.78
N GLU A 93 0.68 0.39 -0.33
CA GLU A 93 1.31 -0.93 -0.43
C GLU A 93 0.47 -2.00 0.31
N GLY A 94 0.06 -1.71 1.55
CA GLY A 94 -0.75 -2.62 2.36
C GLY A 94 -2.09 -2.94 1.69
N GLU A 95 -2.86 -1.93 1.35
CA GLU A 95 -4.16 -2.10 0.71
C GLU A 95 -4.03 -2.79 -0.67
N THR A 96 -2.97 -2.47 -1.42
CA THR A 96 -2.71 -3.12 -2.71
C THR A 96 -2.46 -4.62 -2.53
N TYR A 97 -1.62 -5.01 -1.57
CA TYR A 97 -1.41 -6.42 -1.24
C TYR A 97 -2.72 -7.12 -0.81
N GLU A 98 -3.54 -6.45 -0.01
CA GLU A 98 -4.81 -7.00 0.46
C GLU A 98 -5.76 -7.32 -0.69
N TYR A 99 -6.00 -6.38 -1.62
CA TYR A 99 -6.96 -6.61 -2.69
C TYR A 99 -6.41 -7.40 -3.89
N THR A 100 -5.08 -7.46 -4.08
CA THR A 100 -4.49 -8.21 -5.21
C THR A 100 -4.10 -9.63 -4.86
N THR A 101 -3.79 -9.90 -3.59
CA THR A 101 -3.18 -11.17 -3.17
C THR A 101 -3.95 -11.79 -2.01
N MET A 102 -3.97 -11.13 -0.86
CA MET A 102 -4.45 -11.72 0.40
C MET A 102 -5.92 -12.11 0.35
N TYR A 103 -6.81 -11.18 0.08
CA TYR A 103 -8.26 -11.47 0.07
C TYR A 103 -8.70 -12.37 -1.09
N PRO A 104 -8.18 -12.24 -2.34
CA PRO A 104 -8.44 -13.21 -3.39
C PRO A 104 -8.08 -14.66 -3.01
N GLU A 105 -6.88 -14.87 -2.43
CA GLU A 105 -6.44 -16.19 -1.98
C GLU A 105 -7.33 -16.73 -0.85
N PHE A 106 -7.67 -15.89 0.14
CA PHE A 106 -8.53 -16.28 1.25
C PHE A 106 -9.96 -16.60 0.79
N ALA A 107 -10.52 -15.84 -0.15
CA ALA A 107 -11.83 -16.12 -0.72
C ALA A 107 -11.84 -17.44 -1.51
N GLU A 108 -10.77 -17.76 -2.22
CA GLU A 108 -10.63 -19.05 -2.92
C GLU A 108 -10.57 -20.21 -1.94
N GLN A 109 -9.74 -20.10 -0.90
CA GLN A 109 -9.64 -21.10 0.14
C GLN A 109 -10.98 -21.33 0.87
N ALA A 110 -11.69 -20.26 1.23
CA ALA A 110 -12.99 -20.36 1.87
C ALA A 110 -14.03 -21.08 0.98
N ARG A 111 -13.99 -20.86 -0.34
CA ARG A 111 -14.83 -21.62 -1.28
C ARG A 111 -14.46 -23.11 -1.33
N ALA A 112 -13.15 -23.43 -1.29
CA ALA A 112 -12.69 -24.81 -1.24
C ALA A 112 -13.17 -25.52 0.05
N ASP A 113 -13.17 -24.79 1.17
CA ASP A 113 -13.65 -25.25 2.47
C ASP A 113 -15.20 -25.26 2.58
N ARG A 114 -15.90 -24.76 1.56
CA ARG A 114 -17.37 -24.61 1.50
C ARG A 114 -17.93 -23.64 2.55
N ASP A 115 -17.13 -22.70 3.00
CA ASP A 115 -17.56 -21.58 3.86
C ASP A 115 -17.96 -20.39 3.00
N SER A 116 -19.23 -20.35 2.60
CA SER A 116 -19.78 -19.26 1.79
C SER A 116 -19.83 -17.92 2.52
N GLY A 117 -19.94 -17.95 3.87
CA GLY A 117 -19.94 -16.75 4.70
C GLY A 117 -18.58 -16.06 4.68
N ALA A 118 -17.52 -16.82 4.98
CA ALA A 118 -16.15 -16.30 4.91
C ALA A 118 -15.77 -15.87 3.48
N ALA A 119 -16.18 -16.63 2.46
CA ALA A 119 -15.90 -16.27 1.07
C ALA A 119 -16.56 -14.96 0.63
N ALA A 120 -17.77 -14.68 1.13
CA ALA A 120 -18.47 -13.41 0.87
C ALA A 120 -17.78 -12.23 1.59
N GLU A 121 -17.43 -12.41 2.86
CA GLU A 121 -16.72 -11.44 3.68
C GLU A 121 -15.38 -11.04 3.05
N PHE A 122 -14.55 -12.03 2.66
CA PHE A 122 -13.27 -11.73 1.99
C PHE A 122 -13.44 -11.03 0.65
N LYS A 123 -14.53 -11.31 -0.08
CA LYS A 123 -14.81 -10.61 -1.34
C LYS A 123 -15.22 -9.15 -1.12
N GLU A 124 -15.99 -8.87 -0.08
CA GLU A 124 -16.35 -7.51 0.31
C GLU A 124 -15.10 -6.72 0.72
N GLN A 125 -14.25 -7.30 1.57
CA GLN A 125 -13.00 -6.68 2.02
C GLN A 125 -12.00 -6.47 0.87
N GLU A 126 -11.93 -7.35 -0.13
CA GLU A 126 -11.15 -7.13 -1.36
C GLU A 126 -11.57 -5.83 -2.07
N GLU A 127 -12.88 -5.58 -2.18
CA GLU A 127 -13.40 -4.38 -2.82
C GLU A 127 -13.12 -3.13 -1.98
N GLU A 128 -13.34 -3.21 -0.66
CA GLU A 128 -13.05 -2.11 0.26
C GLU A 128 -11.57 -1.73 0.24
N SER A 129 -10.64 -2.68 0.30
CA SER A 129 -9.19 -2.41 0.22
C SER A 129 -8.79 -1.79 -1.12
N ARG A 130 -9.45 -2.15 -2.21
CA ARG A 130 -9.27 -1.49 -3.52
C ARG A 130 -9.70 -0.02 -3.48
N GLU A 131 -10.83 0.28 -2.85
CA GLU A 131 -11.32 1.65 -2.66
C GLU A 131 -10.40 2.46 -1.74
N HIS A 132 -9.89 1.85 -0.66
CA HIS A 132 -8.93 2.49 0.25
C HIS A 132 -7.63 2.85 -0.48
N ALA A 133 -7.04 1.92 -1.24
CA ALA A 133 -5.86 2.20 -2.05
C ALA A 133 -6.09 3.36 -3.03
N SER A 134 -7.24 3.40 -3.69
CA SER A 134 -7.62 4.51 -4.58
C SER A 134 -7.73 5.84 -3.82
N THR A 135 -8.35 5.80 -2.63
CA THR A 135 -8.52 6.98 -1.77
C THR A 135 -7.17 7.54 -1.32
N PHE A 136 -6.22 6.69 -0.91
CA PHE A 136 -4.88 7.12 -0.51
C PHE A 136 -4.09 7.69 -1.70
N ARG A 137 -4.20 7.12 -2.90
CA ARG A 137 -3.59 7.68 -4.12
C ARG A 137 -4.17 9.06 -4.47
N GLN A 138 -5.48 9.23 -4.36
CA GLN A 138 -6.13 10.55 -4.55
C GLN A 138 -5.68 11.57 -3.51
N ALA A 139 -5.51 11.15 -2.25
CA ALA A 139 -4.96 12.00 -1.19
C ALA A 139 -3.53 12.43 -1.50
N ALA A 140 -2.67 11.51 -1.96
CA ALA A 140 -1.31 11.83 -2.39
C ALA A 140 -1.29 12.89 -3.49
N HIS A 141 -2.15 12.77 -4.48
CA HIS A 141 -2.33 13.78 -5.52
C HIS A 141 -2.81 15.14 -4.95
N LYS A 142 -3.89 15.11 -4.16
CA LYS A 142 -4.50 16.31 -3.56
C LYS A 142 -3.53 17.11 -2.70
N PHE A 143 -2.66 16.43 -1.96
CA PHE A 143 -1.68 17.07 -1.08
C PHE A 143 -0.33 17.35 -1.75
N GLY A 144 -0.19 17.06 -3.05
CA GLY A 144 1.06 17.30 -3.80
C GLY A 144 2.23 16.44 -3.32
N LEU A 145 1.94 15.18 -2.93
CA LEU A 145 2.91 14.23 -2.37
C LEU A 145 3.38 13.18 -3.38
N LEU A 146 2.82 13.15 -4.60
CA LEU A 146 3.12 12.16 -5.62
C LEU A 146 4.59 12.14 -6.04
N THR A 147 5.22 13.31 -6.15
CA THR A 147 6.62 13.41 -6.60
C THR A 147 7.57 12.63 -5.68
N HIS A 148 7.29 12.60 -4.38
CA HIS A 148 8.09 11.83 -3.41
C HIS A 148 7.88 10.33 -3.56
N ILE A 149 6.63 9.90 -3.80
CA ILE A 149 6.29 8.49 -4.04
C ILE A 149 6.94 8.00 -5.34
N GLU A 150 6.87 8.79 -6.41
CA GLU A 150 7.49 8.47 -7.69
C GLU A 150 9.02 8.39 -7.61
N HIS A 151 9.68 9.27 -6.85
CA HIS A 151 11.12 9.19 -6.62
C HIS A 151 11.53 7.92 -5.87
N HIS A 152 10.79 7.54 -4.85
CA HIS A 152 11.09 6.32 -4.08
C HIS A 152 10.96 5.06 -4.96
N HIS A 153 9.91 4.97 -5.76
CA HIS A 153 9.75 3.87 -6.72
C HIS A 153 10.86 3.88 -7.78
N ALA A 154 11.24 5.06 -8.30
CA ALA A 154 12.33 5.18 -9.27
C ALA A 154 13.68 4.71 -8.68
N ASP A 155 13.95 4.99 -7.42
CA ASP A 155 15.16 4.55 -6.73
C ASP A 155 15.13 3.02 -6.51
N GLN A 156 14.02 2.44 -6.08
CA GLN A 156 13.85 1.00 -5.95
C GLN A 156 14.00 0.28 -7.30
N TYR A 157 13.42 0.81 -8.37
CA TYR A 157 13.57 0.25 -9.72
C TYR A 157 15.02 0.39 -10.24
N THR A 158 15.71 1.47 -9.88
CA THR A 158 17.12 1.66 -10.24
C THR A 158 18.00 0.65 -9.53
N GLU A 159 17.80 0.41 -8.24
CA GLU A 159 18.50 -0.62 -7.47
C GLU A 159 18.22 -2.03 -8.00
N ALA A 160 16.94 -2.34 -8.28
CA ALA A 160 16.54 -3.62 -8.88
C ALA A 160 17.17 -3.80 -10.28
N LEU A 161 17.17 -2.77 -11.12
CA LEU A 161 17.81 -2.78 -12.43
C LEU A 161 19.35 -2.94 -12.34
N GLU A 162 19.99 -2.34 -11.36
CA GLU A 162 21.43 -2.53 -11.13
C GLU A 162 21.75 -3.95 -10.68
N SER A 163 20.90 -4.57 -9.87
CA SER A 163 21.02 -5.97 -9.48
C SER A 163 20.81 -6.94 -10.64
N LEU A 164 20.04 -6.57 -11.66
CA LEU A 164 19.75 -7.35 -12.86
C LEU A 164 20.76 -7.12 -14.00
N LYS A 165 21.59 -6.07 -13.96
CA LYS A 165 22.60 -5.75 -15.00
C LYS A 165 23.70 -6.78 -15.19
N GLY A 166 23.66 -7.87 -14.41
CA GLY A 166 24.54 -9.02 -14.59
C GLY A 166 24.22 -9.93 -15.79
N ASN A 167 22.95 -9.99 -16.26
CA ASN A 167 22.55 -10.94 -17.31
C ASN A 167 21.17 -10.61 -17.93
N ALA A 168 21.06 -9.64 -18.83
CA ALA A 168 19.89 -9.59 -19.70
C ALA A 168 20.17 -9.02 -21.09
N PRO A 169 19.61 -9.61 -22.17
CA PRO A 169 19.73 -9.08 -23.52
C PRO A 169 18.91 -7.80 -23.66
N LYS A 170 19.48 -6.78 -24.30
CA LYS A 170 18.78 -5.54 -24.63
C LYS A 170 17.62 -5.83 -25.59
N GLN A 171 16.40 -5.92 -25.08
CA GLN A 171 15.20 -5.83 -25.91
C GLN A 171 14.93 -4.37 -26.27
N LYS A 172 14.74 -4.12 -27.57
CA LYS A 172 14.21 -2.84 -28.07
C LYS A 172 12.75 -2.77 -27.67
N VAL A 173 12.42 -1.92 -26.70
CA VAL A 173 11.02 -1.60 -26.37
C VAL A 173 10.56 -0.54 -27.37
N ALA A 174 9.61 -0.90 -28.22
CA ALA A 174 8.93 0.02 -29.12
C ALA A 174 7.58 0.40 -28.49
N GLY A 175 7.45 1.64 -28.01
CA GLY A 175 6.18 2.16 -27.51
C GLY A 175 6.33 3.61 -27.06
N SER A 176 5.35 4.45 -27.41
CA SER A 176 5.26 5.82 -26.93
C SER A 176 4.81 5.83 -25.46
N LYS A 177 5.27 6.81 -24.69
CA LYS A 177 4.75 7.06 -23.34
C LYS A 177 3.33 7.59 -23.41
N TRP A 178 2.54 7.28 -22.40
CA TRP A 178 1.16 7.73 -22.26
C TRP A 178 0.97 8.46 -20.93
N ILE A 179 0.12 9.50 -20.93
CA ILE A 179 -0.15 10.30 -19.74
C ILE A 179 -1.62 10.23 -19.35
N CYS A 180 -1.87 10.01 -18.06
CA CYS A 180 -3.20 10.05 -17.48
C CYS A 180 -3.71 11.50 -17.42
N ARG A 181 -4.85 11.78 -18.05
CA ARG A 181 -5.48 13.12 -18.04
C ARG A 181 -6.03 13.53 -16.68
N VAL A 182 -6.18 12.59 -15.75
CA VAL A 182 -6.75 12.84 -14.41
C VAL A 182 -5.67 13.25 -13.42
N CYS A 183 -4.51 12.56 -13.39
CA CYS A 183 -3.48 12.78 -12.39
C CYS A 183 -2.08 13.05 -12.97
N SER A 184 -1.94 13.10 -14.30
CA SER A 184 -0.69 13.31 -15.01
C SER A 184 0.36 12.19 -14.83
N MET A 185 -0.03 11.03 -14.29
CA MET A 185 0.83 9.86 -14.25
C MET A 185 1.24 9.44 -15.66
N ILE A 186 2.52 9.18 -15.85
CA ILE A 186 3.07 8.76 -17.15
C ILE A 186 3.28 7.25 -17.11
N TYR A 187 2.60 6.52 -17.98
CA TYR A 187 2.94 5.15 -18.27
C TYR A 187 4.15 5.11 -19.22
N ASP A 188 5.22 4.48 -18.80
CA ASP A 188 6.41 4.23 -19.59
C ASP A 188 6.49 2.74 -19.93
N PRO A 189 6.39 2.34 -21.20
CA PRO A 189 6.50 0.92 -21.60
C PRO A 189 7.80 0.26 -21.18
N VAL A 190 8.88 1.03 -20.99
CA VAL A 190 10.17 0.48 -20.52
C VAL A 190 10.06 -0.05 -19.09
N VAL A 191 9.26 0.61 -18.27
CA VAL A 191 9.05 0.28 -16.86
C VAL A 191 7.89 -0.69 -16.67
N GLY A 192 6.80 -0.52 -17.44
CA GLY A 192 5.54 -1.24 -17.24
C GLY A 192 4.78 -0.74 -16.01
N ASP A 193 4.00 -1.64 -15.43
CA ASP A 193 3.32 -1.47 -14.14
C ASP A 193 3.29 -2.86 -13.45
N PRO A 194 4.42 -3.30 -12.89
CA PRO A 194 4.53 -4.63 -12.28
C PRO A 194 3.55 -4.85 -11.12
N ASP A 195 3.20 -3.79 -10.39
CA ASP A 195 2.26 -3.86 -9.26
C ASP A 195 0.84 -4.21 -9.72
N SER A 196 0.48 -3.82 -10.94
CA SER A 196 -0.78 -4.21 -11.58
C SER A 196 -0.61 -5.40 -12.55
N GLY A 197 0.53 -6.10 -12.49
CA GLY A 197 0.81 -7.28 -13.33
C GLY A 197 1.23 -6.95 -14.78
N ILE A 198 1.57 -5.70 -15.10
CA ILE A 198 2.03 -5.29 -16.42
C ILE A 198 3.56 -5.32 -16.46
N ALA A 199 4.10 -6.31 -17.16
CA ALA A 199 5.55 -6.51 -17.24
C ALA A 199 6.27 -5.34 -17.95
N PRO A 200 7.53 -5.03 -17.57
CA PRO A 200 8.39 -4.14 -18.34
C PRO A 200 8.49 -4.60 -19.81
N GLY A 201 8.39 -3.65 -20.73
CA GLY A 201 8.37 -3.92 -22.16
C GLY A 201 6.99 -4.00 -22.79
N THR A 202 5.91 -3.91 -22.00
CA THR A 202 4.53 -3.94 -22.49
C THR A 202 4.17 -2.59 -23.11
N ALA A 203 3.74 -2.58 -24.37
CA ALA A 203 3.20 -1.37 -24.98
C ALA A 203 1.85 -0.99 -24.34
N PHE A 204 1.52 0.30 -24.29
CA PHE A 204 0.26 0.74 -23.64
C PHE A 204 -0.98 0.13 -24.30
N GLU A 205 -0.93 -0.07 -25.59
CA GLU A 205 -2.00 -0.70 -26.38
C GLU A 205 -2.26 -2.15 -25.97
N ASP A 206 -1.21 -2.86 -25.53
CA ASP A 206 -1.26 -4.27 -25.16
C ASP A 206 -1.68 -4.49 -23.69
N ILE A 207 -1.82 -3.42 -22.88
CA ILE A 207 -2.32 -3.50 -21.52
C ILE A 207 -3.80 -3.94 -21.54
N PRO A 208 -4.26 -4.79 -20.60
CA PRO A 208 -5.67 -5.17 -20.48
C PRO A 208 -6.62 -3.96 -20.43
N GLU A 209 -7.81 -4.07 -21.00
CA GLU A 209 -8.76 -2.96 -21.07
C GLU A 209 -9.36 -2.58 -19.70
N ASP A 210 -9.35 -3.50 -18.74
CA ASP A 210 -9.78 -3.31 -17.37
C ASP A 210 -8.67 -2.72 -16.46
N TRP A 211 -7.46 -2.55 -16.99
CA TRP A 211 -6.40 -1.87 -16.26
C TRP A 211 -6.78 -0.41 -15.95
N SER A 212 -6.42 0.02 -14.78
CA SER A 212 -6.65 1.38 -14.30
C SER A 212 -5.34 2.02 -13.84
N CYS A 213 -5.29 3.34 -13.90
CA CYS A 213 -4.14 4.11 -13.45
C CYS A 213 -3.75 3.75 -12.01
N PRO A 214 -2.54 3.29 -11.73
CA PRO A 214 -2.12 2.88 -10.38
C PRO A 214 -2.11 4.05 -9.38
N ILE A 215 -2.13 5.29 -9.86
CA ILE A 215 -2.09 6.47 -9.01
C ILE A 215 -3.50 6.96 -8.64
N CYS A 216 -4.44 7.00 -9.58
CA CYS A 216 -5.75 7.63 -9.34
C CYS A 216 -6.96 6.73 -9.66
N GLY A 217 -6.73 5.49 -10.07
CA GLY A 217 -7.79 4.56 -10.43
C GLY A 217 -8.55 4.89 -11.73
N ALA A 218 -8.12 5.92 -12.48
CA ALA A 218 -8.76 6.26 -13.73
C ALA A 218 -8.58 5.14 -14.78
N HIS A 219 -9.64 4.82 -15.53
CA HIS A 219 -9.58 3.77 -16.55
C HIS A 219 -8.53 4.05 -17.63
N LYS A 220 -8.00 3.01 -18.25
CA LYS A 220 -7.06 3.04 -19.39
C LYS A 220 -7.43 4.11 -20.44
N LYS A 221 -8.70 4.25 -20.78
CA LYS A 221 -9.22 5.26 -21.73
C LYS A 221 -8.98 6.74 -21.34
N SER A 222 -8.59 7.00 -20.11
CA SER A 222 -8.25 8.35 -19.63
C SER A 222 -6.81 8.74 -19.94
N PHE A 223 -6.04 7.88 -20.57
CA PHE A 223 -4.69 8.14 -21.02
C PHE A 223 -4.66 8.65 -22.48
N VAL A 224 -3.69 9.49 -22.75
CA VAL A 224 -3.38 9.99 -24.11
C VAL A 224 -1.87 9.88 -24.36
N PRO A 225 -1.43 9.85 -25.64
CA PRO A 225 -0.02 9.92 -25.96
C PRO A 225 0.66 11.12 -25.29
N TYR A 226 1.79 10.90 -24.66
CA TYR A 226 2.50 11.93 -23.90
C TYR A 226 2.91 13.12 -24.79
N GLU A 227 3.33 12.87 -26.04
CA GLU A 227 3.76 13.89 -26.97
C GLU A 227 2.60 14.83 -27.39
N GLU A 228 1.36 14.32 -27.47
CA GLU A 228 0.17 15.14 -27.76
C GLU A 228 -0.23 16.03 -26.59
N ALA A 229 -0.02 15.58 -25.36
CA ALA A 229 -0.38 16.34 -24.16
C ALA A 229 0.59 17.49 -23.84
N VAL A 230 1.83 17.41 -24.30
CA VAL A 230 2.86 18.45 -24.09
C VAL A 230 2.81 19.51 -25.19
N ALA A 231 2.18 19.22 -26.32
CA ALA A 231 2.04 20.12 -27.47
C ALA A 231 0.78 21.00 -27.43
N ALA A 232 -0.11 20.81 -26.46
CA ALA A 232 -1.37 21.53 -26.26
C ALA A 232 -1.31 22.46 -25.04
#